data_6e2b33897beeeaab209707423b1a0c18
#
_entry.id   6e2b33897beeeaab209707423b1a0c18
#
_cell.length_a   1.000
_cell.length_b   1.000
_cell.length_c   1.000
_cell.angle_alpha   90.00
_cell.angle_beta   90.00
_cell.angle_gamma   90.00
#
_symmetry.space_group_name_H-M   'P 1'
#
loop_
_entity.id
_entity.type
_entity.pdbx_description
1 polymer ?
#
loop_
_entity_poly.entity_id
_entity_poly.type
_entity_poly.pdbx_seq_one_letter_code
_entity_poly.pdbx_strand_id
1 'polypeptide(L)'
;MSLKLYYDLLSQPSRALYIFLKVCDIPFEGKFINLAKGEHLNPEYQRIHPFQKVPAIEHNGFNMMESVAILRYLCREFKVADHWYPQDLKLQLKVDEYLEWQHLNTRLNCASYFFMKYMKPLLTGKSMNPESLMQYKKRMMQTLDDLENFWLKDKNFLTGSEISIADILGSCEIEQVRMVGYNPEENRPHLTAWMKRVADKTSPYYQEAHVLLNKLTSKVKQEGLKNAV
;
A
#
# COMPACT_ATOMS: atom_id res chain seq x y z
N MET A 1 -1.59 18.50 20.55
CA MET A 1 -2.26 17.36 19.88
C MET A 1 -1.22 16.27 19.69
N SER A 2 -1.51 15.04 20.12
CA SER A 2 -0.56 13.93 20.07
C SER A 2 -1.10 12.87 19.11
N LEU A 3 -0.53 12.82 17.88
CA LEU A 3 -0.81 11.78 16.90
C LEU A 3 0.36 10.79 16.90
N LYS A 4 0.07 9.50 17.11
CA LYS A 4 1.05 8.41 16.99
C LYS A 4 0.69 7.53 15.81
N LEU A 5 1.69 7.14 15.01
CA LEU A 5 1.54 6.15 13.95
C LEU A 5 2.28 4.87 14.36
N TYR A 6 1.56 3.76 14.51
CA TYR A 6 2.10 2.42 14.71
C TYR A 6 2.25 1.74 13.35
N TYR A 7 3.48 1.47 12.92
CA TYR A 7 3.75 1.07 11.54
C TYR A 7 4.98 0.18 11.37
N ASP A 8 5.03 -0.52 10.25
CA ASP A 8 6.21 -1.12 9.65
C ASP A 8 6.15 -0.86 8.13
N LEU A 9 7.21 -0.30 7.55
CA LEU A 9 7.24 0.03 6.11
C LEU A 9 7.31 -1.21 5.19
N LEU A 10 7.39 -2.43 5.73
CA LEU A 10 7.10 -3.65 4.97
C LEU A 10 5.61 -3.77 4.60
N SER A 11 4.73 -3.15 5.37
CA SER A 11 3.29 -3.14 5.14
C SER A 11 2.90 -2.05 4.14
N GLN A 12 2.18 -2.43 3.10
CA GLN A 12 1.70 -1.51 2.06
C GLN A 12 0.88 -0.35 2.64
N PRO A 13 -0.19 -0.61 3.45
CA PRO A 13 -0.98 0.48 4.00
C PRO A 13 -0.22 1.32 5.04
N SER A 14 0.81 0.77 5.68
CA SER A 14 1.70 1.57 6.54
C SER A 14 2.51 2.57 5.73
N ARG A 15 3.03 2.18 4.57
CA ARG A 15 3.71 3.11 3.65
C ARG A 15 2.77 4.22 3.19
N ALA A 16 1.53 3.86 2.82
CA ALA A 16 0.54 4.83 2.39
C ALA A 16 0.25 5.90 3.46
N LEU A 17 0.03 5.49 4.70
CA LEU A 17 -0.17 6.43 5.81
C LEU A 17 1.07 7.27 6.11
N TYR A 18 2.25 6.65 6.10
CA TYR A 18 3.52 7.35 6.31
C TYR A 18 3.72 8.44 5.26
N ILE A 19 3.56 8.12 3.97
CA ILE A 19 3.67 9.07 2.87
C ILE A 19 2.65 10.20 3.01
N PHE A 20 1.39 9.86 3.29
CA PHE A 20 0.31 10.85 3.44
C PHE A 20 0.61 11.83 4.58
N LEU A 21 0.96 11.35 5.76
CA LEU A 21 1.29 12.20 6.92
C LEU A 21 2.46 13.12 6.62
N LYS A 22 3.48 12.63 5.94
CA LYS A 22 4.66 13.40 5.56
C LYS A 22 4.38 14.46 4.49
N VAL A 23 3.66 14.09 3.42
CA VAL A 23 3.38 15.02 2.31
C VAL A 23 2.38 16.11 2.69
N CYS A 24 1.51 15.84 3.66
CA CYS A 24 0.57 16.81 4.21
C CYS A 24 1.11 17.58 5.42
N ASP A 25 2.39 17.43 5.77
CA ASP A 25 3.04 18.07 6.92
C ASP A 25 2.27 17.86 8.25
N ILE A 26 1.61 16.70 8.41
CA ILE A 26 0.92 16.35 9.64
C ILE A 26 1.94 15.80 10.64
N PRO A 27 2.17 16.49 11.78
CA PRO A 27 3.14 16.04 12.78
C PRO A 27 2.66 14.77 13.48
N PHE A 28 3.53 13.77 13.59
CA PHE A 28 3.25 12.52 14.28
C PHE A 28 4.47 11.95 14.96
N GLU A 29 4.25 11.18 16.03
CA GLU A 29 5.25 10.32 16.65
C GLU A 29 5.21 8.93 15.99
N GLY A 30 6.32 8.52 15.36
CA GLY A 30 6.41 7.18 14.77
C GLY A 30 6.67 6.11 15.84
N LYS A 31 5.82 5.10 15.90
CA LYS A 31 5.97 3.89 16.73
C LYS A 31 6.22 2.69 15.82
N PHE A 32 7.48 2.35 15.64
CA PHE A 32 7.86 1.21 14.81
C PHE A 32 7.45 -0.11 15.46
N ILE A 33 6.74 -0.96 14.71
CA ILE A 33 6.28 -2.29 15.11
C ILE A 33 6.92 -3.31 14.18
N ASN A 34 7.94 -4.00 14.64
CA ASN A 34 8.71 -4.93 13.84
C ASN A 34 7.91 -6.21 13.52
N LEU A 35 7.35 -6.29 12.31
CA LEU A 35 6.58 -7.45 11.84
C LEU A 35 7.42 -8.73 11.78
N ALA A 36 8.68 -8.63 11.39
CA ALA A 36 9.57 -9.77 11.30
C ALA A 36 9.90 -10.40 12.66
N LYS A 37 9.86 -9.60 13.73
CA LYS A 37 10.01 -10.06 15.12
C LYS A 37 8.69 -10.43 15.80
N GLY A 38 7.56 -10.28 15.12
CA GLY A 38 6.25 -10.56 15.68
C GLY A 38 5.77 -9.57 16.74
N GLU A 39 6.33 -8.34 16.79
CA GLU A 39 5.97 -7.34 17.82
C GLU A 39 4.48 -6.95 17.77
N HIS A 40 3.85 -7.05 16.60
CA HIS A 40 2.41 -6.87 16.43
C HIS A 40 1.55 -7.91 17.17
N LEU A 41 2.13 -9.05 17.58
CA LEU A 41 1.44 -10.12 18.33
C LEU A 41 1.49 -9.93 19.84
N ASN A 42 2.21 -8.91 20.34
CA ASN A 42 2.33 -8.62 21.75
C ASN A 42 0.99 -8.17 22.35
N PRO A 43 0.65 -8.58 23.60
CA PRO A 43 -0.58 -8.15 24.28
C PRO A 43 -0.71 -6.64 24.44
N GLU A 44 0.41 -5.93 24.58
CA GLU A 44 0.42 -4.46 24.66
C GLU A 44 -0.04 -3.83 23.34
N TYR A 45 0.43 -4.34 22.20
CA TYR A 45 0.00 -3.85 20.90
C TYR A 45 -1.45 -4.24 20.59
N GLN A 46 -1.92 -5.38 21.07
CA GLN A 46 -3.32 -5.81 20.93
C GLN A 46 -4.31 -4.80 21.52
N ARG A 47 -3.91 -4.02 22.54
CA ARG A 47 -4.74 -2.93 23.10
C ARG A 47 -4.90 -1.76 22.14
N ILE A 48 -3.92 -1.56 21.23
CA ILE A 48 -3.94 -0.53 20.19
C ILE A 48 -4.72 -1.03 18.97
N HIS A 49 -4.42 -2.28 18.52
CA HIS A 49 -5.04 -2.90 17.37
C HIS A 49 -5.49 -4.33 17.71
N PRO A 50 -6.79 -4.55 18.02
CA PRO A 50 -7.31 -5.85 18.45
C PRO A 50 -7.02 -7.02 17.50
N PHE A 51 -6.92 -6.74 16.19
CA PHE A 51 -6.58 -7.75 15.16
C PHE A 51 -5.07 -7.87 14.90
N GLN A 52 -4.22 -7.21 15.70
CA GLN A 52 -2.77 -7.35 15.65
C GLN A 52 -2.17 -7.10 14.26
N LYS A 53 -2.61 -6.03 13.59
CA LYS A 53 -2.12 -5.62 12.28
C LYS A 53 -1.52 -4.22 12.34
N VAL A 54 -0.76 -3.85 11.32
CA VAL A 54 -0.31 -2.48 11.07
C VAL A 54 -0.88 -2.01 9.73
N PRO A 55 -1.15 -0.70 9.59
CA PRO A 55 -0.97 0.37 10.55
C PRO A 55 -2.13 0.52 11.55
N ALA A 56 -1.83 1.22 12.66
CA ALA A 56 -2.82 1.83 13.53
C ALA A 56 -2.38 3.26 13.86
N ILE A 57 -3.32 4.13 14.27
CA ILE A 57 -2.99 5.42 14.85
C ILE A 57 -3.64 5.58 16.24
N GLU A 58 -3.00 6.39 17.07
CA GLU A 58 -3.61 6.93 18.29
C GLU A 58 -3.64 8.45 18.18
N HIS A 59 -4.80 9.06 18.26
CA HIS A 59 -4.93 10.51 18.26
C HIS A 59 -5.66 10.97 19.51
N ASN A 60 -4.95 11.71 20.39
CA ASN A 60 -5.47 12.20 21.67
C ASN A 60 -6.11 11.09 22.54
N GLY A 61 -5.48 9.90 22.57
CA GLY A 61 -5.96 8.73 23.33
C GLY A 61 -7.02 7.87 22.62
N PHE A 62 -7.45 8.25 21.41
CA PHE A 62 -8.37 7.46 20.60
C PHE A 62 -7.61 6.61 19.58
N ASN A 63 -7.74 5.29 19.69
CA ASN A 63 -7.10 4.33 18.78
C ASN A 63 -7.97 4.10 17.54
N MET A 64 -7.34 4.09 16.37
CA MET A 64 -7.99 3.84 15.07
C MET A 64 -7.21 2.82 14.27
N MET A 65 -7.93 1.95 13.60
CA MET A 65 -7.43 0.93 12.67
C MET A 65 -8.15 1.06 11.33
N GLU A 66 -7.78 0.23 10.35
CA GLU A 66 -8.22 0.30 8.95
C GLU A 66 -7.69 1.53 8.21
N SER A 67 -6.69 1.32 7.38
CA SER A 67 -5.93 2.40 6.71
C SER A 67 -6.81 3.35 5.90
N VAL A 68 -7.88 2.86 5.26
CA VAL A 68 -8.83 3.69 4.51
C VAL A 68 -9.59 4.62 5.45
N ALA A 69 -10.10 4.08 6.57
CA ALA A 69 -10.82 4.86 7.58
C ALA A 69 -9.89 5.91 8.21
N ILE A 70 -8.65 5.52 8.50
CA ILE A 70 -7.62 6.43 9.05
C ILE A 70 -7.35 7.58 8.07
N LEU A 71 -7.14 7.31 6.78
CA LEU A 71 -6.89 8.34 5.78
C LEU A 71 -8.06 9.31 5.64
N ARG A 72 -9.30 8.80 5.58
CA ARG A 72 -10.51 9.62 5.57
C ARG A 72 -10.63 10.51 6.81
N TYR A 73 -10.32 9.95 7.99
CA TYR A 73 -10.28 10.71 9.24
C TYR A 73 -9.24 11.81 9.21
N LEU A 74 -8.00 11.50 8.82
CA LEU A 74 -6.90 12.46 8.77
C LEU A 74 -7.20 13.62 7.80
N CYS A 75 -7.82 13.33 6.65
CA CYS A 75 -8.22 14.36 5.70
C CYS A 75 -9.28 15.33 6.27
N ARG A 76 -10.14 14.87 7.18
CA ARG A 76 -11.20 15.70 7.79
C ARG A 76 -10.74 16.42 9.05
N GLU A 77 -9.89 15.77 9.85
CA GLU A 77 -9.37 16.32 11.11
C GLU A 77 -8.30 17.38 10.87
N PHE A 78 -7.42 17.15 9.90
CA PHE A 78 -6.35 18.06 9.56
C PHE A 78 -6.72 18.88 8.30
N LYS A 79 -6.33 20.17 8.27
CA LYS A 79 -6.59 21.04 7.12
C LYS A 79 -5.64 20.74 5.96
N VAL A 80 -5.83 19.57 5.32
CA VAL A 80 -5.09 19.21 4.13
C VAL A 80 -5.74 19.77 2.87
N ALA A 81 -5.02 19.76 1.75
CA ALA A 81 -5.57 20.19 0.47
C ALA A 81 -6.77 19.32 0.06
N ASP A 82 -7.83 19.94 -0.46
CA ASP A 82 -9.13 19.31 -0.72
C ASP A 82 -9.05 18.12 -1.67
N HIS A 83 -8.12 18.14 -2.63
CA HIS A 83 -7.94 17.06 -3.60
C HIS A 83 -7.63 15.68 -2.97
N TRP A 84 -7.08 15.65 -1.75
CA TRP A 84 -6.78 14.37 -1.08
C TRP A 84 -8.04 13.55 -0.79
N TYR A 85 -9.11 14.21 -0.35
CA TYR A 85 -10.42 13.62 -0.12
C TYR A 85 -11.48 14.72 -0.20
N PRO A 86 -11.99 15.02 -1.41
CA PRO A 86 -12.77 16.21 -1.69
C PRO A 86 -14.02 16.37 -0.84
N GLN A 87 -14.39 17.62 -0.56
CA GLN A 87 -15.67 17.95 0.11
C GLN A 87 -16.85 17.89 -0.86
N ASP A 88 -16.64 18.11 -2.16
CA ASP A 88 -17.68 17.86 -3.17
C ASP A 88 -18.08 16.39 -3.19
N LEU A 89 -19.37 16.11 -2.97
CA LEU A 89 -19.90 14.76 -2.83
C LEU A 89 -19.66 13.87 -4.05
N LYS A 90 -19.67 14.45 -5.26
CA LYS A 90 -19.44 13.64 -6.49
C LYS A 90 -17.99 13.29 -6.67
N LEU A 91 -17.09 14.23 -6.38
CA LEU A 91 -15.66 13.98 -6.42
C LEU A 91 -15.24 13.02 -5.29
N GLN A 92 -15.81 13.21 -4.08
CA GLN A 92 -15.60 12.29 -2.96
C GLN A 92 -16.04 10.86 -3.30
N LEU A 93 -17.24 10.72 -3.92
CA LEU A 93 -17.74 9.42 -4.36
C LEU A 93 -16.78 8.72 -5.31
N LYS A 94 -16.09 9.45 -6.19
CA LYS A 94 -15.08 8.85 -7.10
C LYS A 94 -13.89 8.30 -6.33
N VAL A 95 -13.47 8.96 -5.27
CA VAL A 95 -12.43 8.43 -4.37
C VAL A 95 -12.93 7.19 -3.65
N ASP A 96 -14.14 7.24 -3.12
CA ASP A 96 -14.75 6.11 -2.40
C ASP A 96 -14.99 4.90 -3.30
N GLU A 97 -15.43 5.09 -4.55
CA GLU A 97 -15.57 3.98 -5.52
C GLU A 97 -14.28 3.16 -5.64
N TYR A 98 -13.13 3.84 -5.80
CA TYR A 98 -11.85 3.13 -5.86
C TYR A 98 -11.48 2.50 -4.52
N LEU A 99 -11.65 3.22 -3.41
CA LEU A 99 -11.29 2.74 -2.08
C LEU A 99 -12.08 1.48 -1.69
N GLU A 100 -13.34 1.38 -2.10
CA GLU A 100 -14.15 0.17 -1.86
C GLU A 100 -13.77 -0.96 -2.85
N TRP A 101 -13.59 -0.64 -4.13
CA TRP A 101 -13.19 -1.61 -5.15
C TRP A 101 -11.83 -2.25 -4.84
N GLN A 102 -10.87 -1.46 -4.36
CA GLN A 102 -9.50 -1.93 -4.13
C GLN A 102 -9.39 -3.03 -3.08
N HIS A 103 -10.30 -3.11 -2.11
CA HIS A 103 -10.24 -4.12 -1.04
C HIS A 103 -10.24 -5.55 -1.60
N LEU A 104 -11.11 -5.84 -2.57
CA LEU A 104 -11.24 -7.15 -3.19
C LEU A 104 -10.43 -7.31 -4.49
N ASN A 105 -9.82 -6.25 -4.97
CA ASN A 105 -9.05 -6.22 -6.20
C ASN A 105 -7.57 -5.89 -5.95
N THR A 106 -7.18 -4.63 -5.98
CA THR A 106 -5.76 -4.24 -5.85
C THR A 106 -5.15 -4.80 -4.57
N ARG A 107 -5.79 -4.56 -3.42
CA ARG A 107 -5.31 -5.04 -2.11
C ARG A 107 -5.26 -6.56 -2.04
N LEU A 108 -6.39 -7.22 -2.30
CA LEU A 108 -6.49 -8.66 -2.15
C LEU A 108 -5.57 -9.40 -3.13
N ASN A 109 -5.59 -9.03 -4.41
CA ASN A 109 -4.92 -9.81 -5.45
C ASN A 109 -3.40 -9.59 -5.47
N CYS A 110 -2.93 -8.35 -5.27
CA CYS A 110 -1.49 -8.07 -5.15
C CYS A 110 -0.91 -8.69 -3.87
N ALA A 111 -1.56 -8.48 -2.72
CA ALA A 111 -1.08 -9.02 -1.45
C ALA A 111 -1.14 -10.56 -1.42
N SER A 112 -2.18 -11.18 -1.98
CA SER A 112 -2.29 -12.64 -2.02
C SER A 112 -1.20 -13.27 -2.87
N TYR A 113 -0.91 -12.72 -4.07
CA TYR A 113 0.18 -13.23 -4.90
C TYR A 113 1.54 -13.09 -4.20
N PHE A 114 1.82 -11.90 -3.63
CA PHE A 114 3.02 -11.66 -2.83
C PHE A 114 3.12 -12.66 -1.66
N PHE A 115 2.05 -12.81 -0.88
CA PHE A 115 2.05 -13.68 0.29
C PHE A 115 2.30 -15.14 -0.11
N MET A 116 1.59 -15.65 -1.10
CA MET A 116 1.69 -17.06 -1.51
C MET A 116 3.04 -17.39 -2.15
N LYS A 117 3.65 -16.45 -2.87
CA LYS A 117 4.93 -16.66 -3.54
C LYS A 117 6.13 -16.46 -2.63
N TYR A 118 6.06 -15.51 -1.67
CA TYR A 118 7.20 -15.10 -0.84
C TYR A 118 7.00 -15.43 0.65
N MET A 119 5.93 -14.91 1.27
CA MET A 119 5.76 -15.03 2.73
C MET A 119 5.46 -16.46 3.18
N LYS A 120 4.57 -17.16 2.48
CA LYS A 120 4.20 -18.52 2.84
C LYS A 120 5.40 -19.49 2.85
N PRO A 121 6.26 -19.55 1.82
CA PRO A 121 7.48 -20.35 1.87
C PRO A 121 8.40 -19.96 3.03
N LEU A 122 8.55 -18.66 3.28
CA LEU A 122 9.39 -18.15 4.39
C LEU A 122 8.87 -18.60 5.76
N LEU A 123 7.55 -18.59 5.97
CA LEU A 123 6.92 -18.93 7.26
C LEU A 123 6.77 -20.43 7.47
N THR A 124 6.57 -21.21 6.41
CA THR A 124 6.21 -22.64 6.52
C THR A 124 7.27 -23.58 5.98
N GLY A 125 8.32 -23.08 5.32
CA GLY A 125 9.31 -23.88 4.60
C GLY A 125 8.75 -24.60 3.36
N LYS A 126 7.49 -24.33 2.96
CA LYS A 126 6.82 -25.05 1.86
C LYS A 126 6.34 -24.09 0.79
N SER A 127 6.83 -24.24 -0.44
CA SER A 127 6.34 -23.54 -1.60
C SER A 127 4.95 -24.01 -2.01
N MET A 128 4.18 -23.10 -2.61
CA MET A 128 2.89 -23.45 -3.20
C MET A 128 3.08 -24.24 -4.50
N ASN A 129 2.13 -25.12 -4.82
CA ASN A 129 2.06 -25.77 -6.12
C ASN A 129 2.02 -24.71 -7.24
N PRO A 130 2.82 -24.87 -8.32
CA PRO A 130 2.91 -23.90 -9.41
C PRO A 130 1.58 -23.55 -10.07
N GLU A 131 0.70 -24.52 -10.30
CA GLU A 131 -0.62 -24.29 -10.89
C GLU A 131 -1.51 -23.43 -10.00
N SER A 132 -1.52 -23.71 -8.69
CA SER A 132 -2.25 -22.91 -7.71
C SER A 132 -1.68 -21.49 -7.61
N LEU A 133 -0.35 -21.33 -7.62
CA LEU A 133 0.30 -20.03 -7.61
C LEU A 133 -0.03 -19.23 -8.87
N MET A 134 -0.16 -19.89 -10.01
CA MET A 134 -0.53 -19.26 -11.28
C MET A 134 -1.94 -18.64 -11.23
N GLN A 135 -2.88 -19.20 -10.46
CA GLN A 135 -4.21 -18.61 -10.29
C GLN A 135 -4.13 -17.26 -9.54
N TYR A 136 -3.31 -17.16 -8.50
CA TYR A 136 -3.07 -15.87 -7.80
C TYR A 136 -2.42 -14.85 -8.74
N LYS A 137 -1.42 -15.28 -9.52
CA LYS A 137 -0.79 -14.43 -10.52
C LYS A 137 -1.77 -13.91 -11.56
N LYS A 138 -2.65 -14.77 -12.10
CA LYS A 138 -3.67 -14.38 -13.09
C LYS A 138 -4.64 -13.33 -12.52
N ARG A 139 -5.13 -13.51 -11.28
CA ARG A 139 -6.01 -12.53 -10.63
C ARG A 139 -5.32 -11.18 -10.43
N MET A 140 -4.06 -11.20 -9.99
CA MET A 140 -3.26 -9.98 -9.86
C MET A 140 -3.08 -9.30 -11.23
N MET A 141 -2.71 -10.04 -12.27
CA MET A 141 -2.55 -9.49 -13.63
C MET A 141 -3.86 -8.87 -14.13
N GLN A 142 -5.00 -9.56 -13.97
CA GLN A 142 -6.30 -9.00 -14.34
C GLN A 142 -6.58 -7.68 -13.63
N THR A 143 -6.30 -7.60 -12.33
CA THR A 143 -6.45 -6.35 -11.56
C THR A 143 -5.56 -5.23 -12.10
N LEU A 144 -4.32 -5.53 -12.49
CA LEU A 144 -3.43 -4.55 -13.11
C LEU A 144 -3.92 -4.11 -14.49
N ASP A 145 -4.53 -5.02 -15.26
CA ASP A 145 -5.14 -4.72 -16.55
C ASP A 145 -6.44 -3.88 -16.38
N ASP A 146 -7.20 -4.11 -15.33
CA ASP A 146 -8.36 -3.27 -14.96
C ASP A 146 -7.92 -1.86 -14.57
N LEU A 147 -6.80 -1.73 -13.86
CA LEU A 147 -6.20 -0.42 -13.56
C LEU A 147 -5.77 0.30 -14.84
N GLU A 148 -5.05 -0.39 -15.73
CA GLU A 148 -4.56 0.15 -17.00
C GLU A 148 -5.70 0.61 -17.90
N ASN A 149 -6.72 -0.24 -18.10
CA ASN A 149 -7.72 -0.07 -19.15
C ASN A 149 -9.00 0.64 -18.70
N PHE A 150 -9.24 0.73 -17.39
CA PHE A 150 -10.44 1.35 -16.84
C PHE A 150 -10.14 2.50 -15.88
N TRP A 151 -9.39 2.26 -14.80
CA TRP A 151 -9.18 3.28 -13.77
C TRP A 151 -8.29 4.42 -14.23
N LEU A 152 -7.27 4.13 -15.03
CA LEU A 152 -6.26 5.11 -15.48
C LEU A 152 -6.45 5.56 -16.93
N LYS A 153 -7.37 4.94 -17.65
CA LYS A 153 -7.69 5.33 -19.02
C LYS A 153 -8.16 6.78 -19.03
N ASP A 154 -7.50 7.60 -19.83
CA ASP A 154 -7.82 9.03 -20.01
C ASP A 154 -7.76 9.87 -18.73
N LYS A 155 -7.05 9.41 -17.68
CA LYS A 155 -6.90 10.11 -16.40
C LYS A 155 -5.45 10.24 -15.96
N ASN A 156 -5.15 11.32 -15.25
CA ASN A 156 -3.84 11.49 -14.64
C ASN A 156 -3.68 10.67 -13.34
N PHE A 157 -4.77 10.55 -12.58
CA PHE A 157 -4.85 9.82 -11.31
C PHE A 157 -6.11 8.95 -11.27
N LEU A 158 -6.18 8.01 -10.34
CA LEU A 158 -7.25 7.00 -10.26
C LEU A 158 -8.65 7.62 -10.28
N THR A 159 -8.82 8.78 -9.67
CA THR A 159 -10.13 9.38 -9.46
C THR A 159 -10.35 10.69 -10.25
N GLY A 160 -9.35 11.13 -11.03
CA GLY A 160 -9.47 12.36 -11.83
C GLY A 160 -8.15 12.98 -12.24
N SER A 161 -8.10 14.31 -12.21
CA SER A 161 -6.93 15.12 -12.63
C SER A 161 -5.92 15.34 -11.51
N GLU A 162 -6.35 15.27 -10.25
CA GLU A 162 -5.53 15.52 -9.06
C GLU A 162 -5.31 14.23 -8.26
N ILE A 163 -4.17 14.17 -7.56
CA ILE A 163 -3.84 13.06 -6.67
C ILE A 163 -4.78 13.02 -5.47
N SER A 164 -5.13 11.82 -5.02
CA SER A 164 -5.97 11.58 -3.85
C SER A 164 -5.38 10.48 -2.94
N ILE A 165 -6.03 10.21 -1.81
CA ILE A 165 -5.68 9.09 -0.93
C ILE A 165 -5.78 7.73 -1.63
N ALA A 166 -6.63 7.63 -2.66
CA ALA A 166 -6.75 6.43 -3.49
C ALA A 166 -5.43 6.09 -4.21
N ASP A 167 -4.75 7.11 -4.73
CA ASP A 167 -3.51 6.94 -5.49
C ASP A 167 -2.35 6.48 -4.60
N ILE A 168 -2.23 7.04 -3.40
CA ILE A 168 -1.19 6.64 -2.44
C ILE A 168 -1.40 5.17 -2.01
N LEU A 169 -2.64 4.79 -1.68
CA LEU A 169 -2.96 3.40 -1.31
C LEU A 169 -2.69 2.45 -2.46
N GLY A 170 -3.23 2.73 -3.65
CA GLY A 170 -3.09 1.89 -4.83
C GLY A 170 -1.62 1.68 -5.22
N SER A 171 -0.84 2.74 -5.26
CA SER A 171 0.59 2.65 -5.63
C SER A 171 1.39 1.80 -4.65
N CYS A 172 1.17 1.94 -3.34
CA CYS A 172 1.85 1.13 -2.33
C CYS A 172 1.50 -0.36 -2.42
N GLU A 173 0.26 -0.71 -2.79
CA GLU A 173 -0.15 -2.10 -3.00
C GLU A 173 0.54 -2.71 -4.22
N ILE A 174 0.63 -1.96 -5.32
CA ILE A 174 1.24 -2.41 -6.58
C ILE A 174 2.77 -2.55 -6.44
N GLU A 175 3.44 -1.64 -5.75
CA GLU A 175 4.89 -1.75 -5.51
C GLU A 175 5.28 -3.06 -4.83
N GLN A 176 4.41 -3.64 -4.00
CA GLN A 176 4.71 -4.86 -3.26
C GLN A 176 5.03 -6.06 -4.16
N VAL A 177 4.41 -6.15 -5.34
CA VAL A 177 4.63 -7.30 -6.24
C VAL A 177 6.03 -7.31 -6.86
N ARG A 178 6.76 -6.20 -6.80
CA ARG A 178 8.17 -6.16 -7.23
C ARG A 178 9.08 -7.04 -6.38
N MET A 179 8.74 -7.23 -5.10
CA MET A 179 9.48 -8.15 -4.21
C MET A 179 9.47 -9.61 -4.67
N VAL A 180 8.48 -10.00 -5.44
CA VAL A 180 8.39 -11.35 -6.01
C VAL A 180 8.88 -11.42 -7.46
N GLY A 181 9.63 -10.40 -7.92
CA GLY A 181 10.22 -10.33 -9.25
C GLY A 181 9.22 -10.06 -10.37
N TYR A 182 8.02 -9.59 -10.06
CA TYR A 182 7.04 -9.18 -11.07
C TYR A 182 7.18 -7.70 -11.38
N ASN A 183 7.21 -7.35 -12.67
CA ASN A 183 7.14 -5.95 -13.11
C ASN A 183 5.68 -5.57 -13.40
N PRO A 184 5.01 -4.77 -12.53
CA PRO A 184 3.62 -4.40 -12.75
C PRO A 184 3.41 -3.48 -13.95
N GLU A 185 4.44 -2.77 -14.39
CA GLU A 185 4.40 -1.79 -15.47
C GLU A 185 4.58 -2.39 -16.87
N GLU A 186 4.99 -3.65 -16.94
CA GLU A 186 5.24 -4.32 -18.22
C GLU A 186 3.96 -4.35 -19.08
N ASN A 187 4.03 -3.75 -20.28
CA ASN A 187 2.90 -3.58 -21.21
C ASN A 187 1.72 -2.77 -20.65
N ARG A 188 1.97 -1.85 -19.67
CA ARG A 188 0.95 -1.00 -19.04
C ARG A 188 1.41 0.46 -19.00
N PRO A 189 1.32 1.20 -20.11
CA PRO A 189 1.82 2.57 -20.20
C PRO A 189 1.08 3.57 -19.30
N HIS A 190 -0.24 3.45 -19.12
CA HIS A 190 -1.00 4.33 -18.22
C HIS A 190 -0.60 4.08 -16.76
N LEU A 191 -0.48 2.82 -16.37
CA LEU A 191 -0.02 2.43 -15.03
C LEU A 191 1.40 2.95 -14.77
N THR A 192 2.32 2.79 -15.73
CA THR A 192 3.69 3.30 -15.64
C THR A 192 3.72 4.81 -15.44
N ALA A 193 2.98 5.54 -16.27
CA ALA A 193 2.93 7.00 -16.20
C ALA A 193 2.28 7.48 -14.88
N TRP A 194 1.26 6.79 -14.40
CA TRP A 194 0.60 7.09 -13.13
C TRP A 194 1.50 6.80 -11.92
N MET A 195 2.17 5.64 -11.85
CA MET A 195 3.11 5.32 -10.78
C MET A 195 4.20 6.39 -10.66
N LYS A 196 4.73 6.83 -11.81
CA LYS A 196 5.70 7.94 -11.85
C LYS A 196 5.10 9.23 -11.29
N ARG A 197 3.89 9.63 -11.72
CA ARG A 197 3.23 10.86 -11.22
C ARG A 197 2.99 10.82 -9.71
N VAL A 198 2.55 9.68 -9.17
CA VAL A 198 2.36 9.51 -7.72
C VAL A 198 3.69 9.67 -6.99
N ALA A 199 4.75 9.01 -7.46
CA ALA A 199 6.08 9.11 -6.87
C ALA A 199 6.62 10.55 -6.91
N ASP A 200 6.48 11.25 -8.03
CA ASP A 200 6.91 12.65 -8.20
C ASP A 200 6.14 13.60 -7.26
N LYS A 201 4.80 13.46 -7.18
CA LYS A 201 3.93 14.30 -6.34
C LYS A 201 4.14 14.10 -4.84
N THR A 202 4.64 12.95 -4.44
CA THR A 202 4.87 12.60 -3.02
C THR A 202 6.35 12.49 -2.66
N SER A 203 7.25 12.93 -3.56
CA SER A 203 8.70 13.00 -3.31
C SER A 203 9.01 14.03 -2.21
N PRO A 204 10.03 13.77 -1.34
CA PRO A 204 10.90 12.58 -1.32
C PRO A 204 10.32 11.38 -0.54
N TYR A 205 9.17 11.52 0.05
CA TYR A 205 8.61 10.58 1.03
C TYR A 205 8.20 9.24 0.41
N TYR A 206 7.84 9.23 -0.89
CA TYR A 206 7.59 7.98 -1.61
C TYR A 206 8.84 7.11 -1.64
N GLN A 207 9.97 7.71 -2.02
CA GLN A 207 11.24 7.01 -2.09
C GLN A 207 11.69 6.55 -0.71
N GLU A 208 11.56 7.42 0.31
CA GLU A 208 11.89 7.11 1.70
C GLU A 208 11.11 5.91 2.23
N ALA A 209 9.78 5.87 2.00
CA ALA A 209 8.92 4.79 2.44
C ALA A 209 9.24 3.45 1.74
N HIS A 210 9.80 3.47 0.54
CA HIS A 210 10.09 2.28 -0.26
C HIS A 210 11.56 1.80 -0.17
N VAL A 211 12.44 2.47 0.59
CA VAL A 211 13.86 2.07 0.74
C VAL A 211 14.00 0.60 1.14
N LEU A 212 13.27 0.16 2.17
CA LEU A 212 13.35 -1.21 2.66
C LEU A 212 12.83 -2.22 1.62
N LEU A 213 11.70 -1.92 0.97
CA LEU A 213 11.13 -2.74 -0.10
C LEU A 213 12.11 -2.90 -1.25
N ASN A 214 12.73 -1.81 -1.71
CA ASN A 214 13.70 -1.82 -2.82
C ASN A 214 14.94 -2.64 -2.48
N LYS A 215 15.44 -2.53 -1.24
CA LYS A 215 16.56 -3.34 -0.76
C LYS A 215 16.23 -4.84 -0.78
N LEU A 216 15.05 -5.23 -0.30
CA LEU A 216 14.60 -6.62 -0.31
C LEU A 216 14.37 -7.14 -1.73
N THR A 217 13.77 -6.33 -2.61
CA THR A 217 13.58 -6.67 -4.02
C THR A 217 14.91 -6.94 -4.72
N SER A 218 15.93 -6.12 -4.46
CA SER A 218 17.28 -6.30 -5.03
C SER A 218 17.92 -7.60 -4.53
N LYS A 219 17.76 -7.91 -3.24
CA LYS A 219 18.25 -9.17 -2.65
C LYS A 219 17.61 -10.39 -3.28
N VAL A 220 16.28 -10.41 -3.40
CA VAL A 220 15.51 -11.51 -4.01
C VAL A 220 15.93 -11.73 -5.46
N LYS A 221 16.15 -10.67 -6.24
CA LYS A 221 16.67 -10.77 -7.60
C LYS A 221 18.06 -11.41 -7.66
N GLN A 222 18.97 -11.02 -6.76
CA GLN A 222 20.33 -11.58 -6.71
C GLN A 222 20.33 -13.07 -6.31
N GLU A 223 19.49 -13.46 -5.34
CA GLU A 223 19.34 -14.86 -4.91
C GLU A 223 18.71 -15.72 -6.01
N GLY A 224 17.71 -15.21 -6.71
CA GLY A 224 17.10 -15.87 -7.88
C GLY A 224 18.09 -16.12 -9.01
N LEU A 225 18.99 -15.18 -9.28
CA LEU A 225 20.05 -15.35 -10.27
C LEU A 225 21.09 -16.41 -9.85
N LYS A 226 21.39 -16.54 -8.54
CA LYS A 226 22.33 -17.56 -8.03
C LYS A 226 21.78 -18.99 -8.10
N ASN A 227 20.45 -19.13 -8.01
CA ASN A 227 19.78 -20.45 -8.07
C ASN A 227 19.44 -20.87 -9.52
N ALA A 228 19.69 -20.02 -10.51
CA ALA A 228 19.45 -20.27 -11.93
C ALA A 228 20.74 -20.65 -12.69
N VAL A 229 21.90 -20.65 -12.03
CA VAL A 229 23.20 -21.11 -12.51
C VAL A 229 23.56 -22.42 -11.84
#